data_65491d9a24cb0e3f185e3e6ef062b628
#
_entry.id   65491d9a24cb0e3f185e3e6ef062b628
#
_cell.length_a   1.000
_cell.length_b   1.000
_cell.length_c   1.000
_cell.angle_alpha   90.00
_cell.angle_beta   90.00
_cell.angle_gamma   90.00
#
_symmetry.space_group_name_H-M   'P 1'
#
loop_
_entity.id
_entity.type
_entity.pdbx_description
1 polymer ?
#
loop_
_entity_poly.entity_id
_entity_poly.type
_entity_poly.pdbx_seq_one_letter_code
_entity_poly.pdbx_strand_id
1 'polypeptide(L)'
;MVSRQKERYGGIKWGSAFFGWLTATGASVILTGLLLAVGTAVGLAAAEDISDAQGQTGQNAGELGLAGAISLLVVLLIAYYCGGYVAGRMARFNGLRQGAAVWIWAVVITAAIAIATAALGDKYNVLDRVGGFPQLPVSSDDATTGAIIALALALVAALIGAILGGLAGMRFHRKVDRAGLDR
;
A
#
# COMPACT_ATOMS: atom_id res chain seq x y z
N MET A 1 -30.97 7.64 -18.16
CA MET A 1 -30.81 6.24 -17.73
C MET A 1 -29.70 6.05 -16.72
N VAL A 2 -28.47 6.52 -16.97
CA VAL A 2 -27.30 6.36 -16.06
C VAL A 2 -27.50 6.96 -14.66
N SER A 3 -28.17 8.11 -14.54
CA SER A 3 -28.46 8.75 -13.23
C SER A 3 -29.32 7.85 -12.33
N ARG A 4 -30.40 7.29 -12.86
CA ARG A 4 -31.27 6.34 -12.14
C ARG A 4 -30.56 5.05 -11.73
N GLN A 5 -29.64 4.55 -12.57
CA GLN A 5 -28.81 3.40 -12.22
C GLN A 5 -27.83 3.72 -11.10
N LYS A 6 -27.24 4.93 -11.11
CA LYS A 6 -26.33 5.38 -10.05
C LYS A 6 -27.06 5.57 -8.71
N GLU A 7 -28.30 6.08 -8.72
CA GLU A 7 -29.13 6.20 -7.51
C GLU A 7 -29.47 4.81 -6.93
N ARG A 8 -29.81 3.85 -7.77
CA ARG A 8 -30.24 2.51 -7.34
C ARG A 8 -29.08 1.57 -7.00
N TYR A 9 -27.96 1.66 -7.70
CA TYR A 9 -26.81 0.74 -7.58
C TYR A 9 -25.49 1.45 -7.21
N GLY A 10 -25.53 2.74 -6.97
CA GLY A 10 -24.39 3.50 -6.47
C GLY A 10 -24.08 3.17 -5.00
N GLY A 11 -23.00 3.76 -4.50
CA GLY A 11 -22.55 3.57 -3.12
C GLY A 11 -21.24 2.82 -3.05
N ILE A 12 -20.79 2.54 -1.83
CA ILE A 12 -19.58 1.79 -1.55
C ILE A 12 -19.90 0.30 -1.68
N LYS A 13 -19.13 -0.41 -2.49
CA LYS A 13 -19.16 -1.86 -2.59
C LYS A 13 -18.05 -2.43 -1.72
N TRP A 14 -18.36 -2.75 -0.47
CA TRP A 14 -17.37 -3.22 0.51
C TRP A 14 -16.61 -4.47 0.05
N GLY A 15 -17.27 -5.41 -0.62
CA GLY A 15 -16.62 -6.59 -1.20
C GLY A 15 -15.59 -6.23 -2.26
N SER A 16 -15.90 -5.33 -3.21
CA SER A 16 -14.92 -4.90 -4.22
C SER A 16 -13.77 -4.10 -3.59
N ALA A 17 -14.04 -3.33 -2.54
CA ALA A 17 -13.02 -2.62 -1.78
C ALA A 17 -12.08 -3.61 -1.05
N PHE A 18 -12.63 -4.69 -0.48
CA PHE A 18 -11.83 -5.76 0.13
C PHE A 18 -10.90 -6.44 -0.88
N PHE A 19 -11.39 -6.81 -2.05
CA PHE A 19 -10.52 -7.36 -3.10
C PHE A 19 -9.50 -6.35 -3.60
N GLY A 20 -9.83 -5.06 -3.65
CA GLY A 20 -8.89 -4.00 -3.91
C GLY A 20 -7.79 -3.92 -2.85
N TRP A 21 -8.14 -3.99 -1.56
CA TRP A 21 -7.16 -4.05 -0.48
C TRP A 21 -6.26 -5.28 -0.60
N LEU A 22 -6.83 -6.46 -0.88
CA LEU A 22 -6.06 -7.68 -1.07
C LEU A 22 -5.07 -7.56 -2.24
N THR A 23 -5.49 -6.92 -3.34
CA THR A 23 -4.62 -6.59 -4.49
C THR A 23 -3.50 -5.64 -4.08
N ALA A 24 -3.81 -4.58 -3.30
CA ALA A 24 -2.80 -3.64 -2.82
C ALA A 24 -1.77 -4.35 -1.93
N THR A 25 -2.22 -5.20 -1.02
CA THR A 25 -1.33 -5.98 -0.14
C THR A 25 -0.43 -6.91 -0.94
N GLY A 26 -0.97 -7.69 -1.88
CA GLY A 26 -0.18 -8.57 -2.73
C GLY A 26 0.83 -7.80 -3.60
N ALA A 27 0.41 -6.69 -4.20
CA ALA A 27 1.29 -5.83 -4.97
C ALA A 27 2.40 -5.21 -4.10
N SER A 28 2.09 -4.79 -2.86
CA SER A 28 3.10 -4.28 -1.93
C SER A 28 4.17 -5.33 -1.62
N VAL A 29 3.78 -6.57 -1.34
CA VAL A 29 4.72 -7.66 -1.06
C VAL A 29 5.62 -7.93 -2.26
N ILE A 30 5.04 -8.05 -3.45
CA ILE A 30 5.79 -8.32 -4.68
C ILE A 30 6.76 -7.18 -5.00
N LEU A 31 6.30 -5.93 -4.98
CA LEU A 31 7.12 -4.77 -5.30
C LEU A 31 8.23 -4.55 -4.26
N THR A 32 7.95 -4.75 -2.98
CA THR A 32 8.96 -4.66 -1.92
C THR A 32 10.01 -5.77 -2.08
N GLY A 33 9.59 -7.01 -2.33
CA GLY A 33 10.51 -8.10 -2.60
C GLY A 33 11.40 -7.84 -3.81
N LEU A 34 10.84 -7.29 -4.89
CA LEU A 34 11.60 -6.90 -6.08
C LEU A 34 12.59 -5.76 -5.78
N LEU A 35 12.14 -4.75 -5.02
CA LEU A 35 12.99 -3.63 -4.61
C LEU A 35 14.20 -4.11 -3.79
N LEU A 36 13.96 -5.02 -2.82
CA LEU A 36 15.02 -5.61 -2.01
C LEU A 36 15.98 -6.44 -2.85
N ALA A 37 15.47 -7.27 -3.78
CA ALA A 37 16.29 -8.09 -4.67
C ALA A 37 17.19 -7.21 -5.55
N VAL A 38 16.67 -6.14 -6.14
CA VAL A 38 17.46 -5.20 -6.95
C VAL A 38 18.45 -4.42 -6.07
N GLY A 39 18.01 -3.95 -4.90
CA GLY A 39 18.87 -3.23 -3.97
C GLY A 39 20.07 -4.05 -3.51
N THR A 40 19.86 -5.33 -3.19
CA THR A 40 20.97 -6.25 -2.83
C THR A 40 21.87 -6.53 -4.01
N ALA A 41 21.33 -6.78 -5.20
CA ALA A 41 22.12 -7.03 -6.39
C ALA A 41 23.02 -5.83 -6.75
N VAL A 42 22.47 -4.61 -6.69
CA VAL A 42 23.25 -3.37 -6.95
C VAL A 42 24.27 -3.14 -5.85
N GLY A 43 23.92 -3.34 -4.58
CA GLY A 43 24.85 -3.19 -3.45
C GLY A 43 26.03 -4.16 -3.54
N LEU A 44 25.79 -5.42 -3.90
CA LEU A 44 26.84 -6.41 -4.10
C LEU A 44 27.71 -6.12 -5.34
N ALA A 45 27.11 -5.59 -6.41
CA ALA A 45 27.86 -5.23 -7.61
C ALA A 45 28.73 -3.97 -7.44
N ALA A 46 28.36 -3.09 -6.51
CA ALA A 46 29.10 -1.87 -6.20
C ALA A 46 30.20 -2.08 -5.14
N ALA A 47 30.17 -3.20 -4.40
CA ALA A 47 31.16 -3.54 -3.40
C ALA A 47 32.23 -4.46 -4.02
N GLU A 48 33.49 -4.07 -3.95
CA GLU A 48 34.61 -4.92 -4.40
C GLU A 48 34.80 -6.15 -3.49
N ASP A 49 34.31 -6.04 -2.23
CA ASP A 49 34.29 -7.14 -1.26
C ASP A 49 33.07 -7.01 -0.31
N ILE A 50 32.60 -8.15 0.26
CA ILE A 50 31.46 -8.18 1.22
C ILE A 50 31.75 -7.34 2.47
N SER A 51 33.05 -7.27 2.88
CA SER A 51 33.50 -6.44 3.98
C SER A 51 33.33 -4.92 3.71
N ASP A 52 33.52 -4.49 2.47
CA ASP A 52 33.36 -3.09 2.06
C ASP A 52 31.90 -2.67 2.02
N ALA A 53 30.99 -3.58 1.63
CA ALA A 53 29.55 -3.36 1.66
C ALA A 53 29.03 -3.11 3.10
N GLN A 54 29.57 -3.82 4.09
CA GLN A 54 29.22 -3.64 5.50
C GLN A 54 29.74 -2.32 6.06
N GLY A 55 30.95 -1.90 5.67
CA GLY A 55 31.55 -0.63 6.09
C GLY A 55 30.82 0.59 5.51
N GLN A 56 30.44 0.55 4.23
CA GLN A 56 29.72 1.62 3.57
C GLN A 56 28.28 1.78 4.08
N THR A 57 27.61 0.69 4.49
CA THR A 57 26.28 0.75 5.08
C THR A 57 26.25 1.53 6.39
N GLY A 58 27.35 1.47 7.17
CA GLY A 58 27.46 2.23 8.41
C GLY A 58 27.71 3.73 8.20
N GLN A 59 28.46 4.12 7.16
CA GLN A 59 28.82 5.51 6.90
C GLN A 59 27.72 6.30 6.18
N ASN A 60 26.92 5.65 5.33
CA ASN A 60 25.84 6.27 4.54
C ASN A 60 24.44 5.90 5.04
N ALA A 61 24.31 5.42 6.27
CA ALA A 61 23.03 4.93 6.81
C ALA A 61 21.90 5.96 6.73
N GLY A 62 22.20 7.25 6.86
CA GLY A 62 21.22 8.32 6.77
C GLY A 62 20.69 8.52 5.33
N GLU A 63 21.56 8.54 4.33
CA GLU A 63 21.17 8.70 2.91
C GLU A 63 20.48 7.46 2.37
N LEU A 64 20.99 6.27 2.68
CA LEU A 64 20.37 5.00 2.34
C LEU A 64 19.00 4.85 3.03
N GLY A 65 18.88 5.30 4.27
CA GLY A 65 17.61 5.32 5.02
C GLY A 65 16.55 6.20 4.34
N LEU A 66 16.93 7.40 3.91
CA LEU A 66 16.03 8.31 3.21
C LEU A 66 15.64 7.78 1.83
N ALA A 67 16.58 7.30 1.04
CA ALA A 67 16.31 6.69 -0.27
C ALA A 67 15.40 5.46 -0.15
N GLY A 68 15.65 4.60 0.85
CA GLY A 68 14.80 3.45 1.16
C GLY A 68 13.39 3.87 1.56
N ALA A 69 13.26 4.87 2.41
CA ALA A 69 11.95 5.39 2.83
C ALA A 69 11.15 5.96 1.64
N ILE A 70 11.78 6.75 0.77
CA ILE A 70 11.14 7.27 -0.45
C ILE A 70 10.72 6.12 -1.36
N SER A 71 11.58 5.12 -1.57
CA SER A 71 11.29 3.96 -2.41
C SER A 71 10.09 3.18 -1.88
N LEU A 72 10.00 2.97 -0.58
CA LEU A 72 8.85 2.31 0.06
C LEU A 72 7.56 3.13 -0.08
N LEU A 73 7.62 4.46 0.03
CA LEU A 73 6.45 5.32 -0.21
C LEU A 73 5.97 5.21 -1.66
N VAL A 74 6.89 5.16 -2.63
CA VAL A 74 6.55 4.97 -4.06
C VAL A 74 5.92 3.58 -4.28
N VAL A 75 6.50 2.53 -3.72
CA VAL A 75 5.94 1.18 -3.76
C VAL A 75 4.52 1.16 -3.19
N LEU A 76 4.32 1.78 -2.04
CA LEU A 76 3.02 1.83 -1.38
C LEU A 76 1.99 2.59 -2.24
N LEU A 77 2.37 3.73 -2.80
CA LEU A 77 1.53 4.52 -3.69
C LEU A 77 1.10 3.70 -4.92
N ILE A 78 2.04 3.00 -5.56
CA ILE A 78 1.76 2.15 -6.74
C ILE A 78 0.87 0.97 -6.35
N ALA A 79 1.17 0.28 -5.26
CA ALA A 79 0.40 -0.86 -4.79
C ALA A 79 -1.05 -0.49 -4.48
N TYR A 80 -1.26 0.62 -3.77
CA TYR A 80 -2.61 1.10 -3.48
C TYR A 80 -3.31 1.70 -4.71
N TYR A 81 -2.56 2.24 -5.68
CA TYR A 81 -3.12 2.60 -6.98
C TYR A 81 -3.68 1.35 -7.68
N CYS A 82 -2.93 0.24 -7.72
CA CYS A 82 -3.42 -1.03 -8.29
C CYS A 82 -4.67 -1.53 -7.55
N GLY A 83 -4.66 -1.51 -6.22
CA GLY A 83 -5.80 -1.93 -5.41
C GLY A 83 -7.03 -1.05 -5.63
N GLY A 84 -6.86 0.27 -5.64
CA GLY A 84 -7.92 1.21 -5.95
C GLY A 84 -8.47 1.03 -7.36
N TYR A 85 -7.59 0.78 -8.34
CA TYR A 85 -7.97 0.50 -9.72
C TYR A 85 -8.87 -0.74 -9.82
N VAL A 86 -8.49 -1.84 -9.19
CA VAL A 86 -9.29 -3.08 -9.15
C VAL A 86 -10.65 -2.81 -8.51
N ALA A 87 -10.70 -2.17 -7.33
CA ALA A 87 -11.95 -1.83 -6.67
C ALA A 87 -12.85 -0.94 -7.53
N GLY A 88 -12.27 0.08 -8.19
CA GLY A 88 -12.98 0.97 -9.09
C GLY A 88 -13.50 0.27 -10.35
N ARG A 89 -12.76 -0.70 -10.89
CA ARG A 89 -13.20 -1.53 -12.03
C ARG A 89 -14.38 -2.44 -11.66
N MET A 90 -14.36 -3.02 -10.47
CA MET A 90 -15.43 -3.92 -10.01
C MET A 90 -16.71 -3.17 -9.64
N ALA A 91 -16.61 -1.92 -9.20
CA ALA A 91 -17.76 -1.20 -8.62
C ALA A 91 -18.59 -0.38 -9.61
N ARG A 92 -18.16 -0.17 -10.84
CA ARG A 92 -18.80 0.64 -11.90
C ARG A 92 -19.09 2.12 -11.55
N PHE A 93 -19.50 2.43 -10.30
CA PHE A 93 -19.84 3.77 -9.83
C PHE A 93 -19.00 4.18 -8.63
N ASN A 94 -18.82 5.50 -8.44
CA ASN A 94 -18.18 6.09 -7.24
C ASN A 94 -16.72 5.65 -7.00
N GLY A 95 -15.85 5.69 -8.01
CA GLY A 95 -14.44 5.26 -7.90
C GLY A 95 -13.65 5.94 -6.79
N LEU A 96 -13.87 7.23 -6.51
CA LEU A 96 -13.26 7.91 -5.38
C LEU A 96 -13.62 7.23 -4.05
N ARG A 97 -14.94 6.97 -3.84
CA ARG A 97 -15.42 6.30 -2.62
C ARG A 97 -14.90 4.87 -2.51
N GLN A 98 -14.73 4.19 -3.65
CA GLN A 98 -14.15 2.84 -3.66
C GLN A 98 -12.66 2.86 -3.29
N GLY A 99 -11.88 3.79 -3.83
CA GLY A 99 -10.49 3.97 -3.42
C GLY A 99 -10.37 4.27 -1.93
N ALA A 100 -11.19 5.20 -1.41
CA ALA A 100 -11.23 5.46 0.04
C ALA A 100 -11.62 4.22 0.85
N ALA A 101 -12.57 3.39 0.38
CA ALA A 101 -12.96 2.16 1.05
C ALA A 101 -11.85 1.10 1.06
N VAL A 102 -11.00 1.03 0.03
CA VAL A 102 -9.78 0.20 0.03
C VAL A 102 -8.85 0.60 1.17
N TRP A 103 -8.64 1.91 1.33
CA TRP A 103 -7.81 2.44 2.40
C TRP A 103 -8.43 2.19 3.80
N ILE A 104 -9.75 2.34 3.93
CA ILE A 104 -10.45 2.02 5.19
C ILE A 104 -10.25 0.55 5.56
N TRP A 105 -10.35 -0.39 4.61
CA TRP A 105 -10.04 -1.80 4.85
C TRP A 105 -8.62 -2.00 5.37
N ALA A 106 -7.64 -1.32 4.78
CA ALA A 106 -6.26 -1.37 5.26
C ALA A 106 -6.13 -0.94 6.72
N VAL A 107 -6.72 0.22 7.06
CA VAL A 107 -6.69 0.74 8.43
C VAL A 107 -7.38 -0.22 9.42
N VAL A 108 -8.56 -0.71 9.06
CA VAL A 108 -9.33 -1.64 9.92
C VAL A 108 -8.56 -2.94 10.15
N ILE A 109 -7.99 -3.53 9.10
CA ILE A 109 -7.26 -4.81 9.25
C ILE A 109 -5.95 -4.59 9.99
N THR A 110 -5.22 -3.50 9.72
CA THR A 110 -4.01 -3.16 10.47
C THR A 110 -4.32 -2.95 11.96
N ALA A 111 -5.38 -2.22 12.27
CA ALA A 111 -5.82 -2.04 13.66
C ALA A 111 -6.23 -3.38 14.31
N ALA A 112 -6.95 -4.24 13.60
CA ALA A 112 -7.33 -5.55 14.10
C ALA A 112 -6.10 -6.44 14.40
N ILE A 113 -5.11 -6.43 13.51
CA ILE A 113 -3.84 -7.14 13.71
C ILE A 113 -3.08 -6.56 14.91
N ALA A 114 -2.99 -5.22 15.02
CA ALA A 114 -2.32 -4.57 16.14
C ALA A 114 -2.97 -4.92 17.49
N ILE A 115 -4.30 -4.91 17.55
CA ILE A 115 -5.05 -5.31 18.75
C ILE A 115 -4.82 -6.80 19.07
N ALA A 116 -4.90 -7.67 18.06
CA ALA A 116 -4.65 -9.10 18.24
C ALA A 116 -3.22 -9.35 18.72
N THR A 117 -2.24 -8.64 18.18
CA THR A 117 -0.84 -8.72 18.61
C THR A 117 -0.65 -8.24 20.04
N ALA A 118 -1.26 -7.11 20.41
CA ALA A 118 -1.20 -6.60 21.79
C ALA A 118 -1.86 -7.55 22.79
N ALA A 119 -2.98 -8.20 22.41
CA ALA A 119 -3.70 -9.12 23.28
C ALA A 119 -3.05 -10.52 23.41
N LEU A 120 -2.36 -10.97 22.37
CA LEU A 120 -1.85 -12.33 22.23
C LEU A 120 -0.32 -12.41 22.17
N GLY A 121 0.36 -11.25 22.04
CA GLY A 121 1.79 -11.16 21.74
C GLY A 121 2.69 -11.87 22.74
N ASP A 122 2.43 -11.70 24.01
CA ASP A 122 3.20 -12.32 25.10
C ASP A 122 3.08 -13.85 25.13
N LYS A 123 1.97 -14.39 24.60
CA LYS A 123 1.69 -15.83 24.63
C LYS A 123 2.15 -16.58 23.39
N TYR A 124 2.19 -15.93 22.22
CA TYR A 124 2.34 -16.63 20.96
C TYR A 124 3.45 -16.09 20.03
N ASN A 125 4.19 -15.06 20.42
CA ASN A 125 5.21 -14.42 19.55
C ASN A 125 4.70 -14.19 18.13
N VAL A 126 3.49 -13.63 18.01
CA VAL A 126 2.77 -13.50 16.72
C VAL A 126 3.55 -12.63 15.73
N LEU A 127 4.25 -11.62 16.22
CA LEU A 127 5.08 -10.73 15.38
C LEU A 127 6.23 -11.47 14.70
N ASP A 128 6.89 -12.40 15.41
CA ASP A 128 8.00 -13.20 14.86
C ASP A 128 7.50 -14.21 13.82
N ARG A 129 6.25 -14.68 13.96
CA ARG A 129 5.66 -15.65 13.03
C ARG A 129 5.03 -15.03 11.78
N VAL A 130 4.57 -13.79 11.88
CA VAL A 130 4.01 -13.01 10.75
C VAL A 130 5.12 -12.20 10.05
N GLY A 131 6.35 -12.71 10.03
CA GLY A 131 7.57 -12.10 9.48
C GLY A 131 7.53 -11.59 8.03
N GLY A 132 6.36 -11.27 7.50
CA GLY A 132 6.15 -10.73 6.16
C GLY A 132 5.58 -9.31 6.12
N PHE A 133 5.30 -8.68 7.26
CA PHE A 133 4.99 -7.25 7.23
C PHE A 133 6.29 -6.45 7.17
N PRO A 134 6.37 -5.42 6.31
CA PRO A 134 7.50 -4.49 6.33
C PRO A 134 7.60 -3.95 7.75
N GLN A 135 8.58 -4.42 8.49
CA GLN A 135 8.90 -3.86 9.81
C GLN A 135 9.38 -2.45 9.53
N LEU A 136 8.59 -1.46 9.95
CA LEU A 136 9.11 -0.11 10.02
C LEU A 136 10.31 -0.18 10.96
N PRO A 137 11.48 0.38 10.59
CA PRO A 137 12.66 0.37 11.44
C PRO A 137 12.42 1.35 12.62
N VAL A 138 11.63 0.89 13.60
CA VAL A 138 11.32 1.65 14.81
C VAL A 138 11.78 0.80 15.95
N SER A 139 12.92 1.16 16.53
CA SER A 139 13.34 0.64 17.84
C SER A 139 12.36 1.12 18.90
N SER A 140 11.96 0.24 19.80
CA SER A 140 10.92 0.46 20.82
C SER A 140 11.19 1.63 21.79
N ASP A 141 12.42 2.13 21.86
CA ASP A 141 12.81 3.25 22.74
C ASP A 141 12.74 4.62 22.06
N ASP A 142 12.64 4.64 20.74
CA ASP A 142 12.51 5.86 19.94
C ASP A 142 11.27 5.77 19.02
N ALA A 143 10.08 5.59 19.59
CA ALA A 143 8.82 5.93 18.91
C ALA A 143 8.80 7.46 18.69
N THR A 144 9.88 7.94 18.06
CA THR A 144 10.23 9.30 17.84
C THR A 144 9.25 9.94 16.88
N THR A 145 9.15 11.23 16.94
CA THR A 145 8.48 12.09 15.96
C THR A 145 8.70 11.62 14.52
N GLY A 146 9.89 11.08 14.18
CA GLY A 146 10.21 10.52 12.87
C GLY A 146 9.35 9.32 12.47
N ALA A 147 9.09 8.38 13.36
CA ALA A 147 8.26 7.21 13.08
C ALA A 147 6.79 7.60 12.85
N ILE A 148 6.29 8.54 13.64
CA ILE A 148 4.92 9.07 13.48
C ILE A 148 4.77 9.78 12.13
N ILE A 149 5.76 10.59 11.75
CA ILE A 149 5.79 11.27 10.44
C ILE A 149 5.83 10.26 9.31
N ALA A 150 6.70 9.24 9.39
CA ALA A 150 6.81 8.20 8.39
C ALA A 150 5.48 7.42 8.22
N LEU A 151 4.82 7.07 9.33
CA LEU A 151 3.51 6.43 9.33
C LEU A 151 2.45 7.33 8.69
N ALA A 152 2.42 8.61 9.05
CA ALA A 152 1.49 9.56 8.47
C ALA A 152 1.69 9.70 6.95
N LEU A 153 2.93 9.81 6.49
CA LEU A 153 3.27 9.86 5.07
C LEU A 153 2.86 8.59 4.33
N ALA A 154 3.09 7.42 4.93
CA ALA A 154 2.67 6.14 4.38
C ALA A 154 1.15 6.05 4.22
N LEU A 155 0.38 6.46 5.23
CA LEU A 155 -1.08 6.48 5.19
C LEU A 155 -1.60 7.44 4.12
N VAL A 156 -0.99 8.62 4.00
CA VAL A 156 -1.35 9.62 2.97
C VAL A 156 -1.02 9.10 1.56
N ALA A 157 0.17 8.53 1.36
CA ALA A 157 0.56 7.95 0.08
C ALA A 157 -0.39 6.81 -0.35
N ALA A 158 -0.73 5.91 0.58
CA ALA A 158 -1.68 4.83 0.34
C ALA A 158 -3.08 5.38 -0.03
N LEU A 159 -3.57 6.39 0.68
CA LEU A 159 -4.86 7.03 0.40
C LEU A 159 -4.88 7.68 -0.99
N ILE A 160 -3.85 8.45 -1.32
CA ILE A 160 -3.71 9.10 -2.63
C ILE A 160 -3.68 8.04 -3.73
N GLY A 161 -2.84 7.01 -3.60
CA GLY A 161 -2.76 5.90 -4.54
C GLY A 161 -4.10 5.23 -4.75
N ALA A 162 -4.79 4.86 -3.67
CA ALA A 162 -6.09 4.18 -3.72
C ALA A 162 -7.16 5.04 -4.40
N ILE A 163 -7.24 6.34 -4.10
CA ILE A 163 -8.20 7.26 -4.73
C ILE A 163 -7.90 7.42 -6.22
N LEU A 164 -6.65 7.67 -6.60
CA LEU A 164 -6.25 7.83 -8.00
C LEU A 164 -6.53 6.55 -8.79
N GLY A 165 -6.21 5.39 -8.23
CA GLY A 165 -6.52 4.09 -8.81
C GLY A 165 -8.02 3.88 -8.99
N GLY A 166 -8.83 4.17 -7.97
CA GLY A 166 -10.28 4.05 -8.03
C GLY A 166 -10.91 4.93 -9.11
N LEU A 167 -10.41 6.16 -9.27
CA LEU A 167 -10.84 7.08 -10.34
C LEU A 167 -10.41 6.56 -11.72
N ALA A 168 -9.19 6.02 -11.85
CA ALA A 168 -8.68 5.46 -13.10
C ALA A 168 -9.46 4.21 -13.50
N GLY A 169 -9.78 3.33 -12.57
CA GLY A 169 -10.56 2.11 -12.80
C GLY A 169 -11.94 2.37 -13.40
N MET A 170 -12.56 3.51 -13.09
CA MET A 170 -13.86 3.89 -13.64
C MET A 170 -13.83 4.50 -15.06
N ARG A 171 -12.67 4.87 -15.59
CA ARG A 171 -12.59 5.54 -16.91
C ARG A 171 -13.18 4.69 -18.03
N PHE A 172 -12.99 3.38 -17.96
CA PHE A 172 -13.52 2.46 -18.96
C PHE A 172 -15.06 2.46 -18.97
N HIS A 173 -15.70 2.35 -17.81
CA HIS A 173 -17.16 2.36 -17.71
C HIS A 173 -17.76 3.63 -18.27
N ARG A 174 -17.12 4.79 -18.01
CA ARG A 174 -17.56 6.08 -18.57
C ARG A 174 -17.44 6.15 -20.09
N LYS A 175 -16.48 5.44 -20.70
CA LYS A 175 -16.38 5.35 -22.17
C LYS A 175 -17.51 4.52 -22.75
N VAL A 176 -17.82 3.38 -22.15
CA VAL A 176 -18.91 2.49 -22.58
C VAL A 176 -20.27 3.17 -22.42
N ASP A 177 -20.50 3.84 -21.29
CA ASP A 177 -21.75 4.56 -21.02
C ASP A 177 -21.99 5.69 -22.05
N ARG A 178 -20.94 6.40 -22.51
CA ARG A 178 -21.02 7.41 -23.56
C ARG A 178 -21.37 6.80 -24.91
N ALA A 179 -20.67 5.75 -25.31
CA ALA A 179 -20.93 5.06 -26.58
C ALA A 179 -22.35 4.46 -26.67
N GLY A 180 -22.98 4.15 -25.52
CA GLY A 180 -24.35 3.67 -25.46
C GLY A 180 -25.43 4.77 -25.52
N LEU A 181 -25.03 6.05 -25.34
CA LEU A 181 -25.93 7.22 -25.44
C LEU A 181 -25.98 7.79 -26.84
N ASP A 182 -24.96 7.49 -27.67
CA ASP A 182 -24.81 7.98 -29.06
C ASP A 182 -25.57 7.07 -30.06
N ARG A 183 -26.34 6.07 -29.60
CA ARG A 183 -27.24 5.20 -30.35
C ARG A 183 -28.70 5.47 -29.99
#